data_7c28a2892bfe315c1e64e0316a7e453c
#
_entry.id   7c28a2892bfe315c1e64e0316a7e453c
#
_cell.length_a   1.000
_cell.length_b   1.000
_cell.length_c   1.000
_cell.angle_alpha   90.00
_cell.angle_beta   90.00
_cell.angle_gamma   90.00
#
_symmetry.space_group_name_H-M   'P 1'
#
loop_
_entity.id
_entity.type
_entity.pdbx_description
1 polymer ?
#
loop_
_entity_poly.entity_id
_entity_poly.type
_entity_poly.pdbx_seq_one_letter_code
_entity_poly.pdbx_strand_id
1 'polypeptide(L)'
;MEKYELQKLRELPIEGVAERLGLTVKTHRCLCPFHNDHEPSLSFKVSKNTYRCYVCGASGGPIDLVMRYLNKDFIDACRWLADEHNVILASGVGGQESGAGKREVAFAPQRYGRFFERPWLSAEARRFLYDERRIDPRVVRWCRLTSWKDKQGVSWLQTPYYDREGNLIGIQNRNLIKGAKPRFRFPSGSQCNLYNQPVLNRLRPGETLFIAEGCSDCWSLLSAGYKAIAIPSATLLGKKDVEKLTTLNSQLSIRFEMWPDNDAPGERLFLRLKKVLPDLVRHQLPPDCKDFSDYYLSARTQP
;
A
#
# COMPACT_ATOMS: atom_id res chain seq x y z
N MET A 1 -2.38 16.12 -19.26
CA MET A 1 -1.48 17.11 -18.63
C MET A 1 -0.69 17.78 -19.74
N GLU A 2 -0.81 19.09 -19.83
CA GLU A 2 -0.15 19.89 -20.85
C GLU A 2 1.36 20.00 -20.58
N LYS A 3 2.15 20.21 -21.65
CA LYS A 3 3.62 20.28 -21.54
C LYS A 3 4.09 21.39 -20.55
N TYR A 4 3.38 22.46 -20.47
CA TYR A 4 3.61 23.58 -19.56
C TYR A 4 3.31 23.21 -18.09
N GLU A 5 2.26 22.45 -17.82
CA GLU A 5 1.93 21.97 -16.47
C GLU A 5 2.98 21.02 -15.93
N LEU A 6 3.43 20.11 -16.79
CA LEU A 6 4.53 19.21 -16.48
C LEU A 6 5.81 19.97 -16.14
N GLN A 7 6.08 21.05 -16.84
CA GLN A 7 7.25 21.90 -16.58
C GLN A 7 7.18 22.56 -15.20
N LYS A 8 6.01 23.07 -14.79
CA LYS A 8 5.81 23.63 -13.45
C LYS A 8 6.11 22.60 -12.35
N LEU A 9 5.67 21.35 -12.50
CA LEU A 9 5.95 20.30 -11.51
C LEU A 9 7.42 19.91 -11.47
N ARG A 10 8.12 19.95 -12.60
CA ARG A 10 9.56 19.71 -12.67
C ARG A 10 10.40 20.84 -12.04
N GLU A 11 9.86 22.04 -12.01
CA GLU A 11 10.50 23.22 -11.43
C GLU A 11 10.27 23.38 -9.93
N LEU A 12 9.41 22.56 -9.33
CA LEU A 12 9.23 22.55 -7.88
C LEU A 12 10.59 22.30 -7.18
N PRO A 13 10.94 23.07 -6.15
CA PRO A 13 12.22 22.91 -5.45
C PRO A 13 12.37 21.50 -4.88
N ILE A 14 13.39 20.76 -5.31
CA ILE A 14 13.60 19.35 -4.97
C ILE A 14 13.68 19.11 -3.46
N GLU A 15 14.27 20.02 -2.71
CA GLU A 15 14.38 19.93 -1.25
C GLU A 15 13.01 20.13 -0.58
N GLY A 16 12.24 21.12 -1.06
CA GLY A 16 10.87 21.31 -0.58
C GLY A 16 9.96 20.11 -0.86
N VAL A 17 10.16 19.45 -2.00
CA VAL A 17 9.47 18.18 -2.29
C VAL A 17 9.92 17.08 -1.34
N ALA A 18 11.23 16.98 -1.05
CA ALA A 18 11.77 16.00 -0.10
C ALA A 18 11.22 16.23 1.33
N GLU A 19 11.13 17.46 1.77
CA GLU A 19 10.56 17.81 3.08
C GLU A 19 9.06 17.48 3.17
N ARG A 20 8.30 17.71 2.10
CA ARG A 20 6.88 17.29 2.02
C ARG A 20 6.69 15.79 2.07
N LEU A 21 7.67 15.04 1.56
CA LEU A 21 7.74 13.58 1.70
C LEU A 21 8.15 13.13 3.12
N GLY A 22 8.46 14.05 4.04
CA GLY A 22 8.88 13.77 5.41
C GLY A 22 10.38 13.46 5.55
N LEU A 23 11.19 13.76 4.53
CA LEU A 23 12.65 13.65 4.62
C LEU A 23 13.23 14.88 5.34
N THR A 24 14.10 14.64 6.31
CA THR A 24 14.80 15.72 7.01
C THR A 24 16.03 16.15 6.22
N VAL A 25 15.94 17.26 5.50
CA VAL A 25 17.04 17.79 4.71
C VAL A 25 17.91 18.70 5.57
N LYS A 26 19.23 18.43 5.61
CA LYS A 26 20.24 19.27 6.27
C LYS A 26 21.42 19.43 5.33
N THR A 27 21.84 20.68 5.10
CA THR A 27 23.01 21.00 4.27
C THR A 27 22.98 20.26 2.90
N HIS A 28 21.84 20.33 2.21
CA HIS A 28 21.59 19.68 0.92
C HIS A 28 21.75 18.15 0.94
N ARG A 29 21.54 17.48 2.09
CA ARG A 29 21.61 16.02 2.25
C ARG A 29 20.53 15.51 3.19
N CYS A 30 20.17 14.24 3.01
CA CYS A 30 19.33 13.50 3.96
C CYS A 30 19.69 12.01 3.94
N LEU A 31 19.15 11.26 4.90
CA LEU A 31 19.21 9.80 4.84
C LEU A 31 18.46 9.32 3.59
N CYS A 32 19.03 8.37 2.87
CA CYS A 32 18.41 7.83 1.67
C CYS A 32 17.24 6.90 2.02
N PRO A 33 16.02 7.18 1.53
CA PRO A 33 14.86 6.34 1.84
C PRO A 33 14.79 5.06 0.98
N PHE A 34 15.77 4.83 0.10
CA PHE A 34 15.74 3.74 -0.88
C PHE A 34 16.63 2.56 -0.52
N HIS A 35 17.40 2.66 0.56
CA HIS A 35 18.18 1.58 1.17
C HIS A 35 18.31 1.84 2.68
N ASN A 36 18.82 0.88 3.41
CA ASN A 36 19.12 1.06 4.84
C ASN A 36 20.31 2.01 4.99
N ASP A 37 20.06 3.26 5.37
CA ASP A 37 21.02 4.35 5.42
C ASP A 37 21.16 4.87 6.85
N HIS A 38 22.39 4.94 7.35
CA HIS A 38 22.71 5.43 8.69
C HIS A 38 23.45 6.77 8.66
N GLU A 39 23.96 7.16 7.49
CA GLU A 39 24.64 8.44 7.25
C GLU A 39 24.04 9.13 6.02
N PRO A 40 23.85 10.47 6.01
CA PRO A 40 23.21 11.17 4.90
C PRO A 40 23.91 10.95 3.57
N SER A 41 23.47 9.96 2.79
CA SER A 41 24.05 9.58 1.50
C SER A 41 23.29 10.12 0.28
N LEU A 42 22.04 10.60 0.46
CA LEU A 42 21.26 11.24 -0.59
C LEU A 42 21.54 12.75 -0.60
N SER A 43 22.09 13.22 -1.70
CA SER A 43 22.48 14.62 -1.91
C SER A 43 21.55 15.30 -2.91
N PHE A 44 21.20 16.55 -2.66
CA PHE A 44 20.41 17.41 -3.55
C PHE A 44 21.32 18.39 -4.26
N LYS A 45 21.20 18.47 -5.59
CA LYS A 45 21.85 19.50 -6.40
C LYS A 45 20.81 20.56 -6.78
N VAL A 46 20.67 21.58 -5.94
CA VAL A 46 19.66 22.64 -6.09
C VAL A 46 19.74 23.32 -7.46
N SER A 47 20.96 23.63 -7.95
CA SER A 47 21.18 24.30 -9.26
C SER A 47 20.66 23.46 -10.45
N LYS A 48 20.53 22.15 -10.32
CA LYS A 48 19.99 21.26 -11.37
C LYS A 48 18.63 20.71 -11.00
N ASN A 49 18.13 21.04 -9.82
CA ASN A 49 16.87 20.53 -9.27
C ASN A 49 16.78 19.00 -9.28
N THR A 50 17.86 18.32 -8.86
CA THR A 50 17.98 16.86 -8.87
C THR A 50 18.53 16.32 -7.57
N TYR A 51 18.23 15.04 -7.30
CA TYR A 51 18.84 14.29 -6.21
C TYR A 51 19.71 13.14 -6.73
N ARG A 52 20.66 12.70 -5.91
CA ARG A 52 21.47 11.50 -6.14
C ARG A 52 21.90 10.88 -4.83
N CYS A 53 21.67 9.59 -4.67
CA CYS A 53 22.30 8.80 -3.63
C CYS A 53 23.60 8.19 -4.15
N TYR A 54 24.69 8.39 -3.41
CA TYR A 54 26.01 7.89 -3.81
C TYR A 54 26.23 6.41 -3.38
N VAL A 55 25.36 5.85 -2.54
CA VAL A 55 25.42 4.45 -2.12
C VAL A 55 24.58 3.54 -3.03
N CYS A 56 23.29 3.82 -3.19
CA CYS A 56 22.41 2.96 -3.99
C CYS A 56 22.20 3.43 -5.43
N GLY A 57 22.80 4.56 -5.84
CA GLY A 57 22.70 5.11 -7.19
C GLY A 57 21.34 5.74 -7.54
N ALA A 58 20.40 5.82 -6.60
CA ALA A 58 19.12 6.47 -6.82
C ALA A 58 19.29 7.92 -7.24
N SER A 59 18.67 8.34 -8.33
CA SER A 59 18.79 9.72 -8.84
C SER A 59 17.57 10.11 -9.67
N GLY A 60 17.32 11.43 -9.78
CA GLY A 60 16.21 11.95 -10.57
C GLY A 60 15.85 13.38 -10.21
N GLY A 61 14.76 13.89 -10.75
CA GLY A 61 14.14 15.17 -10.42
C GLY A 61 13.00 15.04 -9.40
N PRO A 62 12.23 16.12 -9.17
CA PRO A 62 11.11 16.13 -8.22
C PRO A 62 10.08 15.02 -8.46
N ILE A 63 9.69 14.81 -9.72
CA ILE A 63 8.70 13.78 -10.07
C ILE A 63 9.27 12.37 -9.81
N ASP A 64 10.54 12.13 -10.19
CA ASP A 64 11.19 10.83 -9.98
C ASP A 64 11.32 10.50 -8.49
N LEU A 65 11.59 11.52 -7.65
CA LEU A 65 11.66 11.38 -6.21
C LEU A 65 10.32 10.89 -5.65
N VAL A 66 9.22 11.54 -6.04
CA VAL A 66 7.87 11.19 -5.61
C VAL A 66 7.47 9.80 -6.12
N MET A 67 7.69 9.52 -7.41
CA MET A 67 7.41 8.21 -8.01
C MET A 67 8.08 7.09 -7.22
N ARG A 68 9.37 7.26 -6.93
CA ARG A 68 10.18 6.24 -6.27
C ARG A 68 9.87 6.13 -4.78
N TYR A 69 9.70 7.25 -4.09
CA TYR A 69 9.46 7.30 -2.65
C TYR A 69 8.07 6.79 -2.27
N LEU A 70 7.04 7.20 -3.03
CA LEU A 70 5.66 6.81 -2.80
C LEU A 70 5.24 5.58 -3.61
N ASN A 71 6.17 5.00 -4.41
CA ASN A 71 5.88 3.90 -5.34
C ASN A 71 4.67 4.20 -6.24
N LYS A 72 4.60 5.43 -6.76
CA LYS A 72 3.53 5.90 -7.63
C LYS A 72 3.94 5.82 -9.10
N ASP A 73 2.95 5.73 -9.98
CA ASP A 73 3.19 5.98 -11.40
C ASP A 73 3.38 7.49 -11.66
N PHE A 74 3.77 7.80 -12.91
CA PHE A 74 4.07 9.17 -13.31
C PHE A 74 2.89 10.13 -13.11
N ILE A 75 1.68 9.71 -13.46
CA ILE A 75 0.48 10.55 -13.37
C ILE A 75 0.11 10.81 -11.91
N ASP A 76 0.14 9.77 -11.09
CA ASP A 76 -0.18 9.88 -9.65
C ASP A 76 0.88 10.67 -8.88
N ALA A 77 2.15 10.58 -9.29
CA ALA A 77 3.21 11.42 -8.72
C ALA A 77 3.00 12.90 -9.09
N CYS A 78 2.61 13.19 -10.33
CA CYS A 78 2.29 14.55 -10.76
C CYS A 78 1.07 15.12 -10.02
N ARG A 79 0.03 14.32 -9.81
CA ARG A 79 -1.14 14.71 -9.00
C ARG A 79 -0.75 15.04 -7.57
N TRP A 80 0.01 14.15 -6.94
CA TRP A 80 0.49 14.36 -5.58
C TRP A 80 1.30 15.67 -5.46
N LEU A 81 2.22 15.92 -6.40
CA LEU A 81 3.00 17.17 -6.44
C LEU A 81 2.10 18.40 -6.57
N ALA A 82 1.10 18.34 -7.46
CA ALA A 82 0.16 19.43 -7.66
C ALA A 82 -0.65 19.72 -6.38
N ASP A 83 -1.16 18.70 -5.73
CA ASP A 83 -1.95 18.81 -4.50
C ASP A 83 -1.10 19.33 -3.33
N GLU A 84 0.09 18.78 -3.12
CA GLU A 84 0.96 19.16 -1.98
C GLU A 84 1.60 20.55 -2.13
N HIS A 85 1.80 21.01 -3.35
CA HIS A 85 2.41 22.32 -3.62
C HIS A 85 1.39 23.36 -4.12
N ASN A 86 0.07 23.07 -4.07
CA ASN A 86 -1.00 23.95 -4.52
C ASN A 86 -0.80 24.45 -5.99
N VAL A 87 -0.27 23.58 -6.85
CA VAL A 87 -0.11 23.90 -8.26
C VAL A 87 -1.42 23.63 -8.98
N ILE A 88 -2.10 24.68 -9.44
CA ILE A 88 -3.31 24.54 -10.24
C ILE A 88 -2.92 24.03 -11.63
N LEU A 89 -3.36 22.80 -11.94
CA LEU A 89 -3.26 22.24 -13.28
C LEU A 89 -4.54 22.57 -14.04
N ALA A 90 -4.44 23.32 -15.13
CA ALA A 90 -5.58 23.75 -15.95
C ALA A 90 -6.30 22.57 -16.62
N SER A 91 -5.62 21.43 -16.77
CA SER A 91 -6.15 20.16 -17.26
C SER A 91 -6.89 19.35 -16.18
N GLY A 92 -7.63 20.00 -15.27
CA GLY A 92 -8.66 19.36 -14.43
C GLY A 92 -8.21 18.12 -13.66
N VAL A 93 -7.18 18.25 -12.82
CA VAL A 93 -6.77 17.20 -11.87
C VAL A 93 -7.27 17.49 -10.44
N GLY A 94 -8.10 18.52 -10.29
CA GLY A 94 -8.90 18.79 -9.10
C GLY A 94 -10.36 18.47 -9.41
N GLY A 95 -11.00 17.65 -8.57
CA GLY A 95 -12.32 17.09 -8.83
C GLY A 95 -13.35 18.07 -9.34
N GLN A 96 -13.79 17.84 -10.57
CA GLN A 96 -15.13 18.10 -11.10
C GLN A 96 -15.30 17.31 -12.40
N GLU A 97 -16.44 16.66 -12.52
CA GLU A 97 -16.89 15.99 -13.72
C GLU A 97 -16.95 16.99 -14.88
N SER A 98 -16.19 16.75 -15.94
CA SER A 98 -16.53 17.27 -17.26
C SER A 98 -15.90 16.38 -18.33
N GLY A 99 -16.75 15.94 -19.24
CA GLY A 99 -16.47 14.95 -20.25
C GLY A 99 -15.49 15.38 -21.32
N ALA A 100 -14.85 14.41 -21.83
CA ALA A 100 -14.20 14.09 -23.09
C ALA A 100 -12.73 13.68 -22.97
N GLY A 101 -12.44 12.36 -23.00
CA GLY A 101 -11.34 11.85 -23.80
C GLY A 101 -10.03 11.44 -23.19
N LYS A 102 -9.96 10.83 -22.00
CA LYS A 102 -9.20 9.57 -21.76
C LYS A 102 -10.04 8.73 -20.83
N ARG A 103 -10.59 7.64 -21.35
CA ARG A 103 -11.30 6.65 -20.54
C ARG A 103 -10.36 6.23 -19.44
N GLU A 104 -10.66 6.60 -18.16
CA GLU A 104 -10.18 5.82 -17.03
C GLU A 104 -10.54 4.39 -17.35
N VAL A 105 -9.54 3.55 -17.50
CA VAL A 105 -9.79 2.13 -17.77
C VAL A 105 -10.36 1.58 -16.49
N ALA A 106 -11.67 1.55 -16.40
CA ALA A 106 -12.37 0.96 -15.27
C ALA A 106 -11.92 -0.50 -15.12
N PHE A 107 -11.72 -0.95 -13.88
CA PHE A 107 -11.46 -2.34 -13.61
C PHE A 107 -12.61 -3.18 -14.18
N ALA A 108 -12.30 -4.23 -14.93
CA ALA A 108 -13.28 -5.11 -15.57
C ALA A 108 -13.38 -6.43 -14.77
N PRO A 109 -14.18 -6.52 -13.70
CA PRO A 109 -14.26 -7.71 -12.84
C PRO A 109 -14.72 -8.96 -13.60
N GLN A 110 -15.51 -8.82 -14.67
CA GLN A 110 -16.01 -9.93 -15.48
C GLN A 110 -14.87 -10.74 -16.13
N ARG A 111 -13.71 -10.13 -16.38
CA ARG A 111 -12.53 -10.82 -16.93
C ARG A 111 -11.86 -11.75 -15.91
N TYR A 112 -12.07 -11.50 -14.63
CA TYR A 112 -11.31 -12.13 -13.55
C TYR A 112 -12.16 -12.96 -12.61
N GLY A 113 -13.47 -12.71 -12.52
CA GLY A 113 -14.40 -13.34 -11.58
C GLY A 113 -14.26 -14.86 -11.52
N ARG A 114 -14.20 -15.51 -12.70
CA ARG A 114 -14.06 -16.96 -12.82
C ARG A 114 -12.88 -17.57 -12.06
N PHE A 115 -11.78 -16.82 -11.90
CA PHE A 115 -10.59 -17.31 -11.16
C PHE A 115 -10.85 -17.44 -9.66
N PHE A 116 -11.80 -16.67 -9.14
CA PHE A 116 -12.14 -16.62 -7.72
C PHE A 116 -13.41 -17.41 -7.38
N GLU A 117 -14.16 -17.89 -8.38
CA GLU A 117 -15.27 -18.80 -8.18
C GLU A 117 -14.77 -20.21 -7.79
N ARG A 118 -13.66 -20.63 -8.39
CA ARG A 118 -12.98 -21.91 -8.11
C ARG A 118 -11.50 -21.67 -7.87
N PRO A 119 -11.13 -21.14 -6.69
CA PRO A 119 -9.74 -20.84 -6.38
C PRO A 119 -8.87 -22.09 -6.48
N TRP A 120 -7.72 -21.94 -7.13
CA TRP A 120 -6.71 -22.98 -7.25
C TRP A 120 -5.34 -22.43 -6.83
N LEU A 121 -4.55 -23.24 -6.13
CA LEU A 121 -3.21 -22.88 -5.70
C LEU A 121 -2.16 -23.76 -6.36
N SER A 122 -1.18 -23.15 -7.02
CA SER A 122 0.02 -23.84 -7.50
C SER A 122 0.84 -24.41 -6.32
N ALA A 123 1.79 -25.29 -6.60
CA ALA A 123 2.69 -25.83 -5.57
C ALA A 123 3.46 -24.71 -4.85
N GLU A 124 3.94 -23.70 -5.62
CA GLU A 124 4.65 -22.55 -5.10
C GLU A 124 3.76 -21.68 -4.19
N ALA A 125 2.48 -21.50 -4.57
CA ALA A 125 1.53 -20.74 -3.75
C ALA A 125 1.16 -21.50 -2.46
N ARG A 126 1.01 -22.81 -2.52
CA ARG A 126 0.78 -23.64 -1.33
C ARG A 126 1.96 -23.56 -0.37
N ARG A 127 3.18 -23.74 -0.87
CA ARG A 127 4.40 -23.61 -0.06
C ARG A 127 4.47 -22.23 0.58
N PHE A 128 4.26 -21.15 -0.19
CA PHE A 128 4.28 -19.79 0.34
C PHE A 128 3.24 -19.58 1.45
N LEU A 129 1.99 -20.01 1.22
CA LEU A 129 0.89 -19.75 2.16
C LEU A 129 0.95 -20.67 3.37
N TYR A 130 1.18 -21.98 3.18
CA TYR A 130 1.03 -22.97 4.25
C TYR A 130 2.34 -23.29 4.97
N ASP A 131 3.46 -23.38 4.24
CA ASP A 131 4.73 -23.77 4.84
C ASP A 131 5.53 -22.55 5.32
N GLU A 132 5.65 -21.51 4.47
CA GLU A 132 6.44 -20.33 4.79
C GLU A 132 5.68 -19.34 5.69
N ARG A 133 4.38 -19.09 5.41
CA ARG A 133 3.55 -18.10 6.13
C ARG A 133 2.60 -18.71 7.15
N ARG A 134 2.43 -20.02 7.14
CA ARG A 134 1.55 -20.80 8.05
C ARG A 134 0.13 -20.26 8.14
N ILE A 135 -0.40 -19.77 7.02
CA ILE A 135 -1.74 -19.19 6.95
C ILE A 135 -2.80 -20.31 7.07
N ASP A 136 -3.79 -20.09 7.92
CA ASP A 136 -4.91 -21.03 8.09
C ASP A 136 -5.64 -21.25 6.75
N PRO A 137 -5.88 -22.50 6.34
CA PRO A 137 -6.64 -22.80 5.12
C PRO A 137 -8.02 -22.16 5.07
N ARG A 138 -8.66 -21.90 6.23
CA ARG A 138 -9.93 -21.18 6.31
C ARG A 138 -9.79 -19.73 5.87
N VAL A 139 -8.67 -19.07 6.23
CA VAL A 139 -8.34 -17.71 5.81
C VAL A 139 -8.07 -17.66 4.31
N VAL A 140 -7.32 -18.63 3.77
CA VAL A 140 -7.08 -18.73 2.33
C VAL A 140 -8.41 -18.83 1.54
N ARG A 141 -9.36 -19.63 2.03
CA ARG A 141 -10.70 -19.73 1.43
C ARG A 141 -11.52 -18.45 1.61
N TRP A 142 -11.52 -17.87 2.80
CA TRP A 142 -12.21 -16.60 3.07
C TRP A 142 -11.73 -15.48 2.15
N CYS A 143 -10.42 -15.34 2.01
CA CYS A 143 -9.79 -14.34 1.16
C CYS A 143 -9.82 -14.70 -0.33
N ARG A 144 -10.34 -15.87 -0.70
CA ARG A 144 -10.42 -16.40 -2.07
C ARG A 144 -9.07 -16.30 -2.80
N LEU A 145 -7.96 -16.59 -2.07
CA LEU A 145 -6.62 -16.55 -2.67
C LEU A 145 -6.51 -17.64 -3.74
N THR A 146 -6.00 -17.25 -4.90
CA THR A 146 -5.78 -18.16 -6.02
C THR A 146 -4.43 -17.90 -6.67
N SER A 147 -4.00 -18.75 -7.58
CA SER A 147 -2.76 -18.54 -8.31
C SER A 147 -2.93 -18.81 -9.80
N TRP A 148 -2.03 -18.27 -10.58
CA TRP A 148 -1.93 -18.55 -12.00
C TRP A 148 -0.47 -18.54 -12.45
N LYS A 149 -0.18 -19.16 -13.58
CA LYS A 149 1.12 -19.07 -14.23
C LYS A 149 1.02 -18.22 -15.48
N ASP A 150 1.96 -17.28 -15.62
CA ASP A 150 2.04 -16.49 -16.85
C ASP A 150 2.63 -17.32 -18.02
N LYS A 151 2.74 -16.69 -19.19
CA LYS A 151 3.25 -17.35 -20.40
C LYS A 151 4.71 -17.80 -20.26
N GLN A 152 5.45 -17.22 -19.32
CA GLN A 152 6.83 -17.59 -18.99
C GLN A 152 6.91 -18.66 -17.90
N GLY A 153 5.78 -19.19 -17.44
CA GLY A 153 5.70 -20.17 -16.37
C GLY A 153 5.89 -19.60 -14.95
N VAL A 154 5.98 -18.28 -14.79
CA VAL A 154 6.12 -17.65 -13.49
C VAL A 154 4.80 -17.79 -12.71
N SER A 155 4.91 -18.29 -11.49
CA SER A 155 3.76 -18.45 -10.59
C SER A 155 3.45 -17.16 -9.85
N TRP A 156 2.20 -16.72 -9.92
CA TRP A 156 1.68 -15.51 -9.29
C TRP A 156 0.58 -15.89 -8.30
N LEU A 157 0.67 -15.37 -7.07
CA LEU A 157 -0.43 -15.42 -6.11
C LEU A 157 -1.35 -14.21 -6.36
N GLN A 158 -2.62 -14.50 -6.59
CA GLN A 158 -3.66 -13.49 -6.81
C GLN A 158 -4.43 -13.24 -5.50
N THR A 159 -4.43 -11.99 -5.08
CA THR A 159 -5.17 -11.50 -3.92
C THR A 159 -6.29 -10.61 -4.43
N PRO A 160 -7.56 -11.07 -4.40
CA PRO A 160 -8.69 -10.27 -4.83
C PRO A 160 -9.06 -9.23 -3.78
N TYR A 161 -9.43 -8.05 -4.22
CA TYR A 161 -10.00 -6.99 -3.39
C TYR A 161 -11.49 -6.91 -3.64
N TYR A 162 -12.26 -7.05 -2.59
CA TYR A 162 -13.72 -6.93 -2.61
C TYR A 162 -14.14 -5.70 -1.82
N ASP A 163 -15.18 -5.00 -2.30
CA ASP A 163 -15.88 -4.00 -1.50
C ASP A 163 -16.74 -4.66 -0.40
N ARG A 164 -17.47 -3.85 0.38
CA ARG A 164 -18.34 -4.35 1.45
C ARG A 164 -19.50 -5.19 0.91
N GLU A 165 -19.97 -4.90 -0.30
CA GLU A 165 -21.07 -5.57 -1.00
C GLU A 165 -20.61 -6.91 -1.62
N GLY A 166 -19.30 -7.18 -1.64
CA GLY A 166 -18.71 -8.39 -2.18
C GLY A 166 -18.42 -8.32 -3.68
N ASN A 167 -18.42 -7.13 -4.29
CA ASN A 167 -18.03 -6.94 -5.67
C ASN A 167 -16.49 -6.95 -5.77
N LEU A 168 -15.96 -7.62 -6.79
CA LEU A 168 -14.53 -7.60 -7.09
C LEU A 168 -14.13 -6.26 -7.66
N ILE A 169 -13.28 -5.50 -6.94
CA ILE A 169 -12.85 -4.14 -7.29
C ILE A 169 -11.39 -4.04 -7.70
N GLY A 170 -10.61 -5.07 -7.48
CA GLY A 170 -9.19 -5.08 -7.83
C GLY A 170 -8.51 -6.41 -7.55
N ILE A 171 -7.30 -6.55 -8.06
CA ILE A 171 -6.46 -7.74 -7.84
C ILE A 171 -5.02 -7.30 -7.66
N GLN A 172 -4.39 -7.77 -6.61
CA GLN A 172 -2.93 -7.72 -6.45
C GLN A 172 -2.35 -9.08 -6.83
N ASN A 173 -1.45 -9.10 -7.81
CA ASN A 173 -0.69 -10.29 -8.18
C ASN A 173 0.71 -10.20 -7.57
N ARG A 174 1.05 -11.14 -6.69
CA ARG A 174 2.36 -11.25 -6.06
C ARG A 174 3.21 -12.27 -6.81
N ASN A 175 4.41 -11.87 -7.21
CA ASN A 175 5.40 -12.81 -7.75
C ASN A 175 5.88 -13.75 -6.63
N LEU A 176 5.83 -15.05 -6.87
CA LEU A 176 6.25 -16.05 -5.88
C LEU A 176 7.74 -16.43 -6.00
N ILE A 177 8.45 -15.92 -7.00
CA ILE A 177 9.91 -16.05 -7.07
C ILE A 177 10.55 -15.02 -6.14
N LYS A 178 11.31 -15.49 -5.17
CA LYS A 178 12.02 -14.64 -4.21
C LYS A 178 12.99 -13.70 -4.94
N GLY A 179 12.90 -12.41 -4.64
CA GLY A 179 13.77 -11.38 -5.24
C GLY A 179 13.41 -10.94 -6.66
N ALA A 180 12.44 -11.59 -7.31
CA ALA A 180 12.03 -11.21 -8.66
C ALA A 180 11.38 -9.82 -8.70
N LYS A 181 11.62 -9.11 -9.77
CA LYS A 181 10.98 -7.81 -10.07
C LYS A 181 10.15 -7.92 -11.36
N PRO A 182 8.95 -7.32 -11.41
CA PRO A 182 8.28 -6.64 -10.29
C PRO A 182 7.76 -7.63 -9.24
N ARG A 183 7.79 -7.24 -7.96
CA ARG A 183 7.25 -8.03 -6.85
C ARG A 183 5.72 -8.13 -6.93
N PHE A 184 5.07 -7.06 -7.37
CA PHE A 184 3.62 -6.98 -7.53
C PHE A 184 3.23 -6.49 -8.92
N ARG A 185 2.09 -6.97 -9.41
CA ARG A 185 1.39 -6.47 -10.61
C ARG A 185 -0.09 -6.28 -10.29
N PHE A 186 -0.69 -5.28 -10.92
CA PHE A 186 -2.09 -4.95 -10.75
C PHE A 186 -2.75 -4.85 -12.13
N PRO A 187 -3.89 -5.49 -12.38
CA PRO A 187 -4.69 -5.22 -13.56
C PRO A 187 -5.08 -3.74 -13.64
N SER A 188 -5.21 -3.21 -14.84
CA SER A 188 -5.60 -1.83 -15.05
C SER A 188 -6.93 -1.51 -14.37
N GLY A 189 -7.02 -0.35 -13.71
CA GLY A 189 -8.19 0.10 -12.98
C GLY A 189 -8.43 -0.59 -11.63
N SER A 190 -7.53 -1.49 -11.17
CA SER A 190 -7.66 -2.14 -9.86
C SER A 190 -7.67 -1.14 -8.72
N GLN A 191 -8.68 -1.23 -7.86
CA GLN A 191 -8.80 -0.46 -6.61
C GLN A 191 -8.29 -1.32 -5.45
N CYS A 192 -7.03 -1.11 -5.07
CA CYS A 192 -6.36 -1.91 -4.05
C CYS A 192 -5.98 -1.07 -2.81
N ASN A 193 -6.88 -0.19 -2.35
CA ASN A 193 -6.62 0.74 -1.25
C ASN A 193 -6.92 0.14 0.13
N LEU A 194 -8.06 -0.53 0.26
CA LEU A 194 -8.51 -1.15 1.50
C LEU A 194 -8.81 -2.62 1.25
N TYR A 195 -8.03 -3.48 1.86
CA TYR A 195 -8.15 -4.93 1.70
C TYR A 195 -9.09 -5.54 2.74
N ASN A 196 -9.79 -6.61 2.36
CA ASN A 196 -10.70 -7.41 3.20
C ASN A 196 -11.89 -6.61 3.76
N GLN A 197 -12.46 -5.68 2.97
CA GLN A 197 -13.65 -4.92 3.37
C GLN A 197 -14.87 -5.81 3.77
N PRO A 198 -15.09 -7.02 3.21
CA PRO A 198 -16.21 -7.88 3.65
C PRO A 198 -16.21 -8.24 5.15
N VAL A 199 -15.06 -8.18 5.84
CA VAL A 199 -15.00 -8.41 7.29
C VAL A 199 -15.77 -7.35 8.08
N LEU A 200 -15.90 -6.13 7.53
CA LEU A 200 -16.63 -5.02 8.17
C LEU A 200 -18.11 -5.36 8.41
N ASN A 201 -18.70 -6.21 7.56
CA ASN A 201 -20.09 -6.69 7.72
C ASN A 201 -20.22 -7.77 8.81
N ARG A 202 -19.13 -8.25 9.36
CA ARG A 202 -19.08 -9.25 10.43
C ARG A 202 -18.78 -8.65 11.81
N LEU A 203 -18.59 -7.32 11.87
CA LEU A 203 -18.33 -6.62 13.12
C LEU A 203 -19.62 -6.44 13.92
N ARG A 204 -19.48 -6.59 15.22
CA ARG A 204 -20.54 -6.30 16.22
C ARG A 204 -20.13 -5.05 17.01
N PRO A 205 -21.09 -4.36 17.65
CA PRO A 205 -20.78 -3.23 18.52
C PRO A 205 -19.73 -3.59 19.59
N GLY A 206 -18.75 -2.72 19.76
CA GLY A 206 -17.66 -2.86 20.75
C GLY A 206 -16.55 -3.86 20.38
N GLU A 207 -16.62 -4.52 19.22
CA GLU A 207 -15.55 -5.43 18.79
C GLU A 207 -14.30 -4.70 18.35
N THR A 208 -13.19 -5.44 18.34
CA THR A 208 -11.90 -4.95 17.85
C THR A 208 -11.72 -5.27 16.37
N LEU A 209 -11.25 -4.27 15.61
CA LEU A 209 -10.80 -4.40 14.24
C LEU A 209 -9.32 -4.03 14.16
N PHE A 210 -8.51 -4.97 13.72
CA PHE A 210 -7.08 -4.73 13.49
C PHE A 210 -6.82 -4.14 12.12
N ILE A 211 -5.86 -3.21 12.05
CA ILE A 211 -5.39 -2.61 10.81
C ILE A 211 -3.96 -3.10 10.56
N ALA A 212 -3.70 -3.66 9.39
CA ALA A 212 -2.39 -4.13 8.93
C ALA A 212 -1.88 -3.27 7.77
N GLU A 213 -0.56 -3.28 7.54
CA GLU A 213 0.06 -2.58 6.41
C GLU A 213 0.02 -3.39 5.12
N GLY A 214 -0.07 -4.69 5.21
CA GLY A 214 -0.04 -5.58 4.05
C GLY A 214 -1.07 -6.69 4.10
N CYS A 215 -1.40 -7.23 2.92
CA CYS A 215 -2.30 -8.38 2.85
C CYS A 215 -1.75 -9.59 3.62
N SER A 216 -0.41 -9.79 3.62
CA SER A 216 0.21 -10.90 4.36
C SER A 216 -0.05 -10.80 5.86
N ASP A 217 0.11 -9.60 6.43
CA ASP A 217 -0.13 -9.37 7.85
C ASP A 217 -1.60 -9.49 8.21
N CYS A 218 -2.47 -9.02 7.31
CA CYS A 218 -3.91 -9.24 7.44
C CYS A 218 -4.25 -10.74 7.48
N TRP A 219 -3.64 -11.56 6.62
CA TRP A 219 -3.86 -13.02 6.66
C TRP A 219 -3.35 -13.65 7.95
N SER A 220 -2.21 -13.18 8.46
CA SER A 220 -1.65 -13.65 9.74
C SER A 220 -2.56 -13.29 10.91
N LEU A 221 -3.08 -12.05 10.95
CA LEU A 221 -4.07 -11.61 11.94
C LEU A 221 -5.35 -12.45 11.89
N LEU A 222 -5.90 -12.66 10.69
CA LEU A 222 -7.07 -13.52 10.49
C LEU A 222 -6.80 -14.97 10.94
N SER A 223 -5.60 -15.48 10.67
CA SER A 223 -5.18 -16.84 11.07
C SER A 223 -4.96 -16.96 12.58
N ALA A 224 -4.64 -15.86 13.24
CA ALA A 224 -4.61 -15.76 14.70
C ALA A 224 -6.01 -15.61 15.33
N GLY A 225 -7.07 -15.49 14.53
CA GLY A 225 -8.46 -15.38 14.99
C GLY A 225 -8.97 -13.94 15.13
N TYR A 226 -8.20 -12.94 14.74
CA TYR A 226 -8.60 -11.55 14.80
C TYR A 226 -9.42 -11.14 13.56
N LYS A 227 -10.26 -10.11 13.69
CA LYS A 227 -10.88 -9.43 12.54
C LYS A 227 -9.93 -8.34 12.07
N ALA A 228 -9.54 -8.38 10.81
CA ALA A 228 -8.51 -7.48 10.28
C ALA A 228 -8.81 -7.01 8.86
N ILE A 229 -8.38 -5.78 8.59
CA ILE A 229 -8.26 -5.16 7.26
C ILE A 229 -6.80 -4.81 7.00
N ALA A 230 -6.44 -4.56 5.73
CA ALA A 230 -5.13 -3.99 5.44
C ALA A 230 -5.22 -2.73 4.59
N ILE A 231 -4.30 -1.82 4.85
CA ILE A 231 -4.07 -0.60 4.07
C ILE A 231 -2.67 -0.74 3.44
N PRO A 232 -2.56 -1.22 2.19
CA PRO A 232 -1.29 -1.60 1.58
C PRO A 232 -0.26 -0.48 1.43
N SER A 233 -0.68 0.77 1.63
CA SER A 233 0.21 1.92 1.71
C SER A 233 -0.49 3.09 2.40
N ALA A 234 0.23 3.80 3.24
CA ALA A 234 -0.26 5.03 3.87
C ALA A 234 -0.74 6.07 2.85
N THR A 235 -0.15 6.07 1.66
CA THR A 235 -0.49 6.99 0.56
C THR A 235 -1.76 6.60 -0.19
N LEU A 236 -2.19 5.33 -0.09
CA LEU A 236 -3.40 4.83 -0.74
C LEU A 236 -4.67 5.06 0.10
N LEU A 237 -4.53 5.46 1.37
CA LEU A 237 -5.67 5.76 2.22
C LEU A 237 -6.34 7.06 1.76
N GLY A 238 -7.35 6.94 0.93
CA GLY A 238 -8.13 8.05 0.40
C GLY A 238 -9.15 8.61 1.41
N LYS A 239 -9.69 9.81 1.14
CA LYS A 239 -10.74 10.40 1.97
C LYS A 239 -11.93 9.45 2.15
N LYS A 240 -12.38 8.80 1.07
CA LYS A 240 -13.49 7.83 1.11
C LYS A 240 -13.22 6.62 2.02
N ASP A 241 -11.98 6.15 2.12
CA ASP A 241 -11.63 5.02 2.99
C ASP A 241 -11.60 5.47 4.46
N VAL A 242 -11.11 6.69 4.73
CA VAL A 242 -11.19 7.32 6.05
C VAL A 242 -12.65 7.48 6.48
N GLU A 243 -13.51 8.03 5.61
CA GLU A 243 -14.94 8.20 5.87
C GLU A 243 -15.63 6.87 6.18
N LYS A 244 -15.30 5.80 5.45
CA LYS A 244 -15.82 4.46 5.75
C LYS A 244 -15.46 3.99 7.16
N LEU A 245 -14.20 4.17 7.57
CA LEU A 245 -13.73 3.74 8.89
C LEU A 245 -14.31 4.59 10.01
N THR A 246 -14.38 5.92 9.85
CA THR A 246 -14.95 6.83 10.84
C THR A 246 -16.46 6.63 10.98
N THR A 247 -17.20 6.44 9.88
CA THR A 247 -18.62 6.11 9.90
C THR A 247 -18.88 4.78 10.60
N LEU A 248 -18.06 3.77 10.33
CA LEU A 248 -18.17 2.48 11.00
C LEU A 248 -17.96 2.63 12.51
N ASN A 249 -16.98 3.43 12.92
CA ASN A 249 -16.71 3.70 14.33
C ASN A 249 -17.89 4.37 15.03
N SER A 250 -18.47 5.40 14.40
CA SER A 250 -19.63 6.13 14.97
C SER A 250 -20.87 5.24 15.12
N GLN A 251 -21.05 4.25 14.24
CA GLN A 251 -22.20 3.33 14.26
C GLN A 251 -22.05 2.16 15.23
N LEU A 252 -20.84 1.61 15.36
CA LEU A 252 -20.60 0.36 16.07
C LEU A 252 -19.66 0.49 17.27
N SER A 253 -19.12 1.67 17.55
CA SER A 253 -18.13 1.89 18.62
C SER A 253 -16.98 0.88 18.57
N ILE A 254 -16.42 0.70 17.37
CA ILE A 254 -15.35 -0.27 17.12
C ILE A 254 -14.06 0.19 17.78
N ARG A 255 -13.32 -0.74 18.38
CA ARG A 255 -11.94 -0.51 18.81
C ARG A 255 -11.00 -0.80 17.67
N PHE A 256 -10.25 0.20 17.22
CA PHE A 256 -9.21 0.02 16.23
C PHE A 256 -7.87 -0.25 16.91
N GLU A 257 -7.18 -1.29 16.45
CA GLU A 257 -5.88 -1.68 16.99
C GLU A 257 -4.91 -1.99 15.85
N MET A 258 -3.61 -1.75 16.05
CA MET A 258 -2.58 -1.94 15.06
C MET A 258 -1.26 -2.38 15.68
N TRP A 259 -0.58 -3.31 15.05
CA TRP A 259 0.87 -3.54 15.18
C TRP A 259 1.56 -2.89 13.99
N PRO A 260 2.06 -1.65 14.12
CA PRO A 260 2.82 -1.04 13.03
C PRO A 260 4.09 -1.84 12.75
N ASP A 261 4.47 -1.92 11.48
CA ASP A 261 5.77 -2.49 11.09
C ASP A 261 6.91 -1.76 11.81
N ASN A 262 7.94 -2.47 12.23
CA ASN A 262 9.12 -1.91 12.90
C ASN A 262 10.03 -1.19 11.89
N ASP A 263 9.44 -0.28 11.10
CA ASP A 263 10.18 0.56 10.16
C ASP A 263 9.52 1.96 10.01
N ALA A 264 10.23 2.86 9.35
CA ALA A 264 9.75 4.24 9.18
C ALA A 264 8.43 4.37 8.37
N PRO A 265 8.13 3.55 7.34
CA PRO A 265 6.82 3.49 6.71
C PRO A 265 5.70 3.13 7.68
N GLY A 266 5.90 2.12 8.52
CA GLY A 266 4.93 1.67 9.52
C GLY A 266 4.58 2.73 10.53
N GLU A 267 5.59 3.41 11.05
CA GLU A 267 5.40 4.54 11.95
C GLU A 267 4.58 5.66 11.29
N ARG A 268 4.89 6.00 10.04
CA ARG A 268 4.13 7.04 9.31
C ARG A 268 2.67 6.64 9.08
N LEU A 269 2.41 5.38 8.73
CA LEU A 269 1.04 4.91 8.56
C LEU A 269 0.27 5.00 9.88
N PHE A 270 0.87 4.53 10.99
CA PHE A 270 0.27 4.61 12.30
C PHE A 270 -0.07 6.06 12.70
N LEU A 271 0.88 6.98 12.57
CA LEU A 271 0.67 8.39 12.90
C LEU A 271 -0.40 9.06 12.03
N ARG A 272 -0.47 8.69 10.76
CA ARG A 272 -1.52 9.17 9.84
C ARG A 272 -2.90 8.64 10.24
N LEU A 273 -3.00 7.36 10.56
CA LEU A 273 -4.25 6.75 11.04
C LEU A 273 -4.67 7.33 12.38
N LYS A 274 -3.75 7.55 13.30
CA LYS A 274 -4.04 8.14 14.62
C LYS A 274 -4.64 9.54 14.55
N LYS A 275 -4.35 10.32 13.49
CA LYS A 275 -4.97 11.63 13.25
C LYS A 275 -6.46 11.53 12.91
N VAL A 276 -6.89 10.46 12.26
CA VAL A 276 -8.27 10.26 11.81
C VAL A 276 -9.05 9.27 12.68
N LEU A 277 -8.33 8.45 13.44
CA LEU A 277 -8.84 7.50 14.42
C LEU A 277 -8.12 7.77 15.76
N PRO A 278 -8.54 8.79 16.53
CA PRO A 278 -7.83 9.22 17.75
C PRO A 278 -7.67 8.12 18.80
N ASP A 279 -8.62 7.18 18.86
CA ASP A 279 -8.64 6.06 19.81
C ASP A 279 -7.91 4.81 19.30
N LEU A 280 -7.21 4.89 18.14
CA LEU A 280 -6.41 3.78 17.61
C LEU A 280 -5.37 3.34 18.64
N VAL A 281 -5.43 2.07 19.05
CA VAL A 281 -4.48 1.47 20.00
C VAL A 281 -3.28 0.92 19.24
N ARG A 282 -2.08 1.25 19.74
CA ARG A 282 -0.82 0.73 19.24
C ARG A 282 -0.39 -0.47 20.05
N HIS A 283 -0.02 -1.55 19.37
CA HIS A 283 0.71 -2.66 19.94
C HIS A 283 2.18 -2.60 19.53
N GLN A 284 3.06 -3.07 20.42
CA GLN A 284 4.49 -3.13 20.16
C GLN A 284 4.86 -4.53 19.68
N LEU A 285 5.50 -4.60 18.51
CA LEU A 285 6.15 -5.83 18.05
C LEU A 285 7.44 -6.09 18.82
N PRO A 286 7.81 -7.38 19.05
CA PRO A 286 9.14 -7.71 19.54
C PRO A 286 10.24 -7.11 18.64
N PRO A 287 11.43 -6.77 19.19
CA PRO A 287 12.50 -6.11 18.42
C PRO A 287 13.02 -6.94 17.24
N ASP A 288 12.93 -8.26 17.32
CA ASP A 288 13.34 -9.24 16.31
C ASP A 288 12.26 -9.49 15.23
N CYS A 289 11.06 -8.94 15.40
CA CYS A 289 9.96 -9.04 14.42
C CYS A 289 9.85 -7.73 13.63
N LYS A 290 9.92 -7.84 12.32
CA LYS A 290 9.73 -6.70 11.44
C LYS A 290 8.25 -6.28 11.34
N ASP A 291 7.37 -7.25 11.18
CA ASP A 291 5.94 -7.10 10.96
C ASP A 291 5.13 -8.12 11.76
N PHE A 292 3.80 -8.02 11.70
CA PHE A 292 2.95 -8.98 12.42
C PHE A 292 3.08 -10.41 11.88
N SER A 293 3.40 -10.60 10.61
CA SER A 293 3.62 -11.95 10.07
C SER A 293 4.82 -12.64 10.73
N ASP A 294 5.91 -11.89 10.97
CA ASP A 294 7.08 -12.42 11.69
C ASP A 294 6.71 -12.79 13.13
N TYR A 295 5.99 -11.93 13.83
CA TYR A 295 5.50 -12.20 15.19
C TYR A 295 4.58 -13.43 15.25
N TYR A 296 3.64 -13.54 14.32
CA TYR A 296 2.74 -14.68 14.22
C TYR A 296 3.48 -16.00 14.01
N LEU A 297 4.55 -15.98 13.20
CA LEU A 297 5.38 -17.16 12.97
C LEU A 297 6.21 -17.53 14.21
N SER A 298 6.80 -16.54 14.89
CA SER A 298 7.61 -16.79 16.11
C SER A 298 6.77 -17.38 17.25
N ALA A 299 5.55 -16.86 17.45
CA ALA A 299 4.64 -17.35 18.48
C ALA A 299 4.16 -18.81 18.26
N ARG A 300 4.24 -19.34 17.03
CA ARG A 300 3.89 -20.73 16.69
C ARG A 300 5.07 -21.68 16.62
N THR A 301 6.27 -21.19 16.80
CA THR A 301 7.50 -21.99 16.85
C THR A 301 7.96 -22.29 18.27
N GLN A 302 7.33 -21.70 19.28
CA GLN A 302 7.56 -22.10 20.68
C GLN A 302 6.75 -23.38 20.94
N PRO A 303 7.41 -24.44 21.49
CA PRO A 303 6.78 -25.76 21.74
C PRO A 303 5.66 -25.70 22.76
#